data_27097d0b9027a9d5cca00d474f15d32c
#
_entry.id   27097d0b9027a9d5cca00d474f15d32c
#
_cell.length_a   1.000
_cell.length_b   1.000
_cell.length_c   1.000
_cell.angle_alpha   90.00
_cell.angle_beta   90.00
_cell.angle_gamma   90.00
#
_symmetry.space_group_name_H-M   'P 1'
#
loop_
_entity.id
_entity.type
_entity.pdbx_description
1 polymer ?
#
loop_
_entity_poly.entity_id
_entity_poly.type
_entity_poly.pdbx_seq_one_letter_code
_entity_poly.pdbx_strand_id
1 'polypeptide(L)'
;MNQYGSGYSPSQLGVRPAVALSTAMLTQAFLWMFLGLLVTTAVGWAVSTMSTTQIYKLSGLFLPLVIVQFGIALGLGFAIRRIPAIVGLGLFFVYAAITGVTLGFALLIYTTASVAAAGLSAASVFGGAAFYGAVTKRDLTSIGAYLFMALIGLIVASFVNLILLHSSTFSLIVSFVAVIIFTGLTAYHVQRIQRGDIAAWAGTMEKGAVMGAFLMYLDFINLFFALLRIMGSSRR
;
A
#
# COMPACT_ATOMS: atom_id res chain seq x y z
N MET A 1 11.82 44.16 10.14
CA MET A 1 12.74 43.57 9.12
C MET A 1 12.80 42.09 9.38
N ASN A 2 11.97 41.28 8.67
CA ASN A 2 11.91 39.82 8.80
C ASN A 2 12.95 39.21 7.86
N GLN A 3 14.10 38.83 8.40
CA GLN A 3 15.08 37.97 7.73
C GLN A 3 14.93 36.51 8.20
N TYR A 4 13.79 35.91 7.98
CA TYR A 4 13.74 34.46 7.94
C TYR A 4 13.64 34.03 6.48
N GLY A 5 14.85 33.98 5.86
CA GLY A 5 15.02 33.53 4.49
C GLY A 5 14.48 32.12 4.31
N SER A 6 13.70 31.99 3.29
CA SER A 6 13.18 30.79 2.64
C SER A 6 14.28 29.78 2.33
N GLY A 7 14.57 28.81 3.20
CA GLY A 7 15.59 27.83 2.87
C GLY A 7 15.65 26.59 3.74
N TYR A 8 15.12 26.65 4.96
CA TYR A 8 15.19 25.50 5.87
C TYR A 8 13.84 24.82 6.02
N SER A 9 13.79 23.53 5.74
CA SER A 9 12.61 22.74 6.08
C SER A 9 12.47 22.65 7.58
N PRO A 10 11.25 22.58 8.15
CA PRO A 10 11.04 22.42 9.59
C PRO A 10 11.82 21.28 10.23
N SER A 11 12.11 20.22 9.46
CA SER A 11 12.92 19.07 9.89
C SER A 11 14.40 19.40 10.07
N GLN A 12 14.95 20.37 9.32
CA GLN A 12 16.34 20.84 9.47
C GLN A 12 16.52 21.68 10.72
N LEU A 13 15.43 22.28 11.22
CA LEU A 13 15.41 23.08 12.44
C LEU A 13 15.05 22.25 13.69
N GLY A 14 14.84 20.93 13.56
CA GLY A 14 14.36 20.07 14.65
C GLY A 14 12.93 20.40 15.10
N VAL A 15 12.21 21.25 14.36
CA VAL A 15 10.84 21.65 14.68
C VAL A 15 9.89 20.66 14.05
N ARG A 16 9.14 19.93 14.88
CA ARG A 16 8.02 19.08 14.39
C ARG A 16 6.96 19.99 13.76
N PRO A 17 6.36 19.58 12.61
CA PRO A 17 5.25 20.33 12.03
C PRO A 17 4.17 20.56 13.05
N ALA A 18 3.51 21.72 13.01
CA ALA A 18 2.37 21.99 13.89
C ALA A 18 1.33 20.86 13.73
N VAL A 19 0.68 20.47 14.82
CA VAL A 19 -0.31 19.36 14.86
C VAL A 19 -1.35 19.50 13.75
N ALA A 20 -1.80 20.73 13.45
CA ALA A 20 -2.74 21.00 12.36
C ALA A 20 -2.21 20.58 10.97
N LEU A 21 -0.92 20.81 10.69
CA LEU A 21 -0.30 20.46 9.42
C LEU A 21 -0.12 18.94 9.28
N SER A 22 0.24 18.25 10.35
CA SER A 22 0.39 16.79 10.33
C SER A 22 -0.97 16.09 10.20
N THR A 23 -2.03 16.63 10.82
CA THR A 23 -3.39 16.12 10.66
C THR A 23 -3.90 16.33 9.23
N ALA A 24 -3.67 17.50 8.64
CA ALA A 24 -4.05 17.78 7.25
C ALA A 24 -3.35 16.83 6.26
N MET A 25 -2.05 16.59 6.46
CA MET A 25 -1.29 15.63 5.64
C MET A 25 -1.82 14.20 5.78
N LEU A 26 -2.13 13.76 7.00
CA LEU A 26 -2.70 12.44 7.25
C LEU A 26 -4.07 12.29 6.55
N THR A 27 -4.94 13.29 6.70
CA THR A 27 -6.25 13.30 6.02
C THR A 27 -6.10 13.24 4.52
N GLN A 28 -5.19 14.01 3.95
CA GLN A 28 -4.91 14.02 2.51
C GLN A 28 -4.36 12.66 2.04
N ALA A 29 -3.48 12.04 2.82
CA ALA A 29 -2.96 10.72 2.51
C ALA A 29 -4.05 9.64 2.51
N PHE A 30 -4.97 9.67 3.48
CA PHE A 30 -6.14 8.78 3.50
C PHE A 30 -7.06 9.01 2.31
N LEU A 31 -7.30 10.28 1.93
CA LEU A 31 -8.14 10.61 0.78
C LEU A 31 -7.55 10.04 -0.52
N TRP A 32 -6.26 10.26 -0.77
CA TRP A 32 -5.60 9.71 -1.95
C TRP A 32 -5.57 8.18 -1.94
N MET A 33 -5.30 7.55 -0.79
CA MET A 33 -5.38 6.11 -0.62
C MET A 33 -6.78 5.59 -0.98
N PHE A 34 -7.83 6.21 -0.46
CA PHE A 34 -9.22 5.83 -0.74
C PHE A 34 -9.54 5.94 -2.23
N LEU A 35 -9.14 7.05 -2.89
CA LEU A 35 -9.31 7.21 -4.33
C LEU A 35 -8.53 6.15 -5.11
N GLY A 36 -7.33 5.78 -4.68
CA GLY A 36 -6.57 4.67 -5.24
C GLY A 36 -7.31 3.34 -5.13
N LEU A 37 -7.93 3.05 -3.99
CA LEU A 37 -8.75 1.85 -3.80
C LEU A 37 -10.00 1.85 -4.69
N LEU A 38 -10.63 3.01 -4.91
CA LEU A 38 -11.74 3.14 -5.85
C LEU A 38 -11.30 2.84 -7.29
N VAL A 39 -10.15 3.37 -7.71
CA VAL A 39 -9.56 3.05 -9.03
C VAL A 39 -9.30 1.56 -9.16
N THR A 40 -8.66 0.94 -8.15
CA THR A 40 -8.41 -0.50 -8.12
C THR A 40 -9.70 -1.31 -8.24
N THR A 41 -10.74 -0.94 -7.50
CA THR A 41 -12.03 -1.63 -7.51
C THR A 41 -12.74 -1.47 -8.85
N ALA A 42 -12.75 -0.25 -9.42
CA ALA A 42 -13.36 0.02 -10.71
C ALA A 42 -12.69 -0.76 -11.85
N VAL A 43 -11.36 -0.77 -11.90
CA VAL A 43 -10.60 -1.55 -12.88
C VAL A 43 -10.81 -3.05 -12.66
N GLY A 44 -10.76 -3.52 -11.42
CA GLY A 44 -11.00 -4.94 -11.10
C GLY A 44 -12.38 -5.42 -11.51
N TRP A 45 -13.40 -4.60 -11.26
CA TRP A 45 -14.76 -4.88 -11.72
C TRP A 45 -14.83 -4.91 -13.25
N ALA A 46 -14.25 -3.93 -13.95
CA ALA A 46 -14.22 -3.91 -15.43
C ALA A 46 -13.55 -5.16 -16.00
N VAL A 47 -12.42 -5.60 -15.44
CA VAL A 47 -11.74 -6.83 -15.86
C VAL A 47 -12.61 -8.06 -15.62
N SER A 48 -13.33 -8.13 -14.51
CA SER A 48 -14.20 -9.27 -14.19
C SER A 48 -15.40 -9.43 -15.13
N THR A 49 -15.74 -8.38 -15.88
CA THR A 49 -16.85 -8.39 -16.88
C THR A 49 -16.35 -8.63 -18.32
N MET A 50 -15.05 -8.80 -18.53
CA MET A 50 -14.46 -9.05 -19.84
C MET A 50 -14.81 -10.44 -20.39
N SER A 51 -14.83 -10.57 -21.72
CA SER A 51 -14.99 -11.86 -22.38
C SER A 51 -13.78 -12.77 -22.16
N THR A 52 -13.98 -14.08 -22.27
CA THR A 52 -12.91 -15.09 -22.11
C THR A 52 -11.70 -14.80 -23.00
N THR A 53 -11.94 -14.36 -24.26
CA THR A 53 -10.87 -14.01 -25.19
C THR A 53 -10.05 -12.82 -24.73
N GLN A 54 -10.70 -11.80 -24.16
CA GLN A 54 -10.01 -10.62 -23.62
C GLN A 54 -9.22 -10.98 -22.35
N ILE A 55 -9.79 -11.80 -21.47
CA ILE A 55 -9.11 -12.30 -20.26
C ILE A 55 -7.87 -13.10 -20.64
N TYR A 56 -7.95 -13.98 -21.65
CA TYR A 56 -6.80 -14.76 -22.13
C TYR A 56 -5.66 -13.85 -22.63
N LYS A 57 -5.98 -12.82 -23.44
CA LYS A 57 -4.99 -11.83 -23.89
C LYS A 57 -4.38 -11.07 -22.74
N LEU A 58 -5.19 -10.66 -21.76
CA LEU A 58 -4.74 -9.92 -20.59
C LEU A 58 -3.86 -10.77 -19.66
N SER A 59 -4.16 -12.08 -19.52
CA SER A 59 -3.35 -12.99 -18.71
C SER A 59 -1.91 -13.14 -19.25
N GLY A 60 -1.70 -13.04 -20.55
CA GLY A 60 -0.37 -13.00 -21.16
C GLY A 60 0.46 -11.78 -20.77
N LEU A 61 -0.21 -10.70 -20.33
CA LEU A 61 0.45 -9.47 -19.84
C LEU A 61 0.69 -9.49 -18.33
N PHE A 62 0.27 -10.54 -17.60
CA PHE A 62 0.34 -10.57 -16.14
C PHE A 62 1.78 -10.36 -15.62
N LEU A 63 2.74 -11.10 -16.14
CA LEU A 63 4.14 -10.97 -15.73
C LEU A 63 4.74 -9.59 -16.05
N PRO A 64 4.60 -9.03 -17.27
CA PRO A 64 4.96 -7.65 -17.55
C PRO A 64 4.33 -6.63 -16.59
N LEU A 65 3.03 -6.76 -16.27
CA LEU A 65 2.35 -5.86 -15.33
C LEU A 65 2.94 -5.95 -13.92
N VAL A 66 3.27 -7.15 -13.44
CA VAL A 66 3.94 -7.34 -12.15
C VAL A 66 5.30 -6.64 -12.13
N ILE A 67 6.10 -6.78 -13.21
CA ILE A 67 7.40 -6.11 -13.32
C ILE A 67 7.23 -4.58 -13.30
N VAL A 68 6.26 -4.05 -14.03
CA VAL A 68 5.94 -2.62 -14.04
C VAL A 68 5.50 -2.15 -12.66
N GLN A 69 4.67 -2.92 -11.94
CA GLN A 69 4.27 -2.59 -10.56
C GLN A 69 5.49 -2.51 -9.62
N PHE A 70 6.38 -3.48 -9.68
CA PHE A 70 7.61 -3.43 -8.89
C PHE A 70 8.47 -2.21 -9.26
N GLY A 71 8.59 -1.92 -10.57
CA GLY A 71 9.29 -0.73 -11.06
C GLY A 71 8.70 0.57 -10.53
N ILE A 72 7.37 0.72 -10.55
CA ILE A 72 6.68 1.90 -10.01
C ILE A 72 6.87 1.98 -8.49
N ALA A 73 6.71 0.87 -7.77
CA ALA A 73 6.83 0.86 -6.31
C ALA A 73 8.22 1.28 -5.84
N LEU A 74 9.27 0.69 -6.42
CA LEU A 74 10.64 1.05 -6.14
C LEU A 74 10.95 2.46 -6.66
N GLY A 75 10.54 2.76 -7.89
CA GLY A 75 10.75 4.06 -8.53
C GLY A 75 10.15 5.20 -7.72
N LEU A 76 8.91 5.06 -7.25
CA LEU A 76 8.25 6.06 -6.42
C LEU A 76 9.02 6.27 -5.10
N GLY A 77 9.44 5.17 -4.45
CA GLY A 77 10.25 5.22 -3.25
C GLY A 77 11.55 6.01 -3.42
N PHE A 78 12.26 5.84 -4.55
CA PHE A 78 13.53 6.54 -4.79
C PHE A 78 13.36 7.91 -5.43
N ALA A 79 12.36 8.08 -6.30
CA ALA A 79 12.20 9.26 -7.13
C ALA A 79 11.34 10.37 -6.50
N ILE A 80 10.50 10.08 -5.49
CA ILE A 80 9.54 11.06 -4.92
C ILE A 80 10.22 12.37 -4.49
N ARG A 81 11.45 12.30 -4.03
CA ARG A 81 12.22 13.48 -3.64
C ARG A 81 12.59 14.38 -4.84
N ARG A 82 12.72 13.81 -6.04
CA ARG A 82 13.21 14.45 -7.26
C ARG A 82 12.10 14.86 -8.22
N ILE A 83 10.92 14.20 -8.12
CA ILE A 83 9.78 14.47 -9.01
C ILE A 83 8.76 15.39 -8.34
N PRO A 84 7.94 16.15 -9.11
CA PRO A 84 6.81 16.89 -8.57
C PRO A 84 5.77 15.96 -7.92
N ALA A 85 5.06 16.43 -6.89
CA ALA A 85 4.04 15.65 -6.19
C ALA A 85 2.95 15.11 -7.13
N ILE A 86 2.54 15.91 -8.13
CA ILE A 86 1.52 15.52 -9.11
C ILE A 86 1.97 14.32 -9.98
N VAL A 87 3.26 14.24 -10.33
CA VAL A 87 3.82 13.09 -11.07
C VAL A 87 3.84 11.85 -10.17
N GLY A 88 4.23 12.01 -8.90
CA GLY A 88 4.16 10.93 -7.92
C GLY A 88 2.73 10.40 -7.72
N LEU A 89 1.76 11.30 -7.65
CA LEU A 89 0.33 10.98 -7.56
C LEU A 89 -0.15 10.23 -8.82
N GLY A 90 0.24 10.68 -10.00
CA GLY A 90 -0.06 9.99 -11.27
C GLY A 90 0.49 8.57 -11.29
N LEU A 91 1.75 8.37 -10.89
CA LEU A 91 2.36 7.04 -10.78
C LEU A 91 1.63 6.15 -9.76
N PHE A 92 1.19 6.72 -8.64
CA PHE A 92 0.38 5.99 -7.67
C PHE A 92 -0.94 5.51 -8.28
N PHE A 93 -1.67 6.34 -9.02
CA PHE A 93 -2.91 5.91 -9.68
C PHE A 93 -2.70 4.90 -10.80
N VAL A 94 -1.60 5.00 -11.55
CA VAL A 94 -1.21 3.96 -12.52
C VAL A 94 -0.95 2.64 -11.78
N TYR A 95 -0.23 2.67 -10.67
CA TYR A 95 -0.02 1.49 -9.82
C TYR A 95 -1.36 0.90 -9.35
N ALA A 96 -2.27 1.73 -8.85
CA ALA A 96 -3.60 1.32 -8.39
C ALA A 96 -4.43 0.68 -9.51
N ALA A 97 -4.37 1.22 -10.72
CA ALA A 97 -5.05 0.66 -11.89
C ALA A 97 -4.48 -0.73 -12.27
N ILE A 98 -3.15 -0.89 -12.28
CA ILE A 98 -2.52 -2.20 -12.55
C ILE A 98 -2.89 -3.21 -11.46
N THR A 99 -2.92 -2.79 -10.18
CA THR A 99 -3.40 -3.63 -9.08
C THR A 99 -4.86 -4.04 -9.28
N GLY A 100 -5.67 -3.15 -9.87
CA GLY A 100 -7.06 -3.46 -10.25
C GLY A 100 -7.16 -4.62 -11.24
N VAL A 101 -6.23 -4.74 -12.19
CA VAL A 101 -6.17 -5.90 -13.08
C VAL A 101 -5.97 -7.19 -12.29
N THR A 102 -5.04 -7.19 -11.33
CA THR A 102 -4.81 -8.34 -10.43
C THR A 102 -6.05 -8.67 -9.60
N LEU A 103 -6.74 -7.65 -9.08
CA LEU A 103 -8.02 -7.83 -8.40
C LEU A 103 -9.07 -8.45 -9.31
N GLY A 104 -9.15 -8.01 -10.58
CA GLY A 104 -10.06 -8.57 -11.58
C GLY A 104 -9.87 -10.07 -11.76
N PHE A 105 -8.62 -10.55 -11.85
CA PHE A 105 -8.34 -12.00 -11.87
C PHE A 105 -8.80 -12.70 -10.59
N ALA A 106 -8.60 -12.08 -9.42
CA ALA A 106 -9.10 -12.64 -8.16
C ALA A 106 -10.64 -12.73 -8.14
N LEU A 107 -11.34 -11.74 -8.70
CA LEU A 107 -12.81 -11.74 -8.82
C LEU A 107 -13.35 -12.87 -9.72
N LEU A 108 -12.54 -13.40 -10.64
CA LEU A 108 -12.89 -14.56 -11.47
C LEU A 108 -12.73 -15.89 -10.71
N ILE A 109 -11.81 -15.94 -9.76
CA ILE A 109 -11.46 -17.18 -9.03
C ILE A 109 -12.28 -17.30 -7.74
N TYR A 110 -12.44 -16.22 -6.98
CA TYR A 110 -13.10 -16.21 -5.68
C TYR A 110 -14.58 -15.82 -5.80
N THR A 111 -15.39 -16.31 -4.85
CA THR A 111 -16.80 -15.88 -4.77
C THR A 111 -16.90 -14.42 -4.34
N THR A 112 -17.93 -13.72 -4.81
CA THR A 112 -18.19 -12.32 -4.44
C THR A 112 -18.32 -12.14 -2.92
N ALA A 113 -18.94 -13.12 -2.23
CA ALA A 113 -19.05 -13.13 -0.78
C ALA A 113 -17.69 -13.19 -0.10
N SER A 114 -16.75 -14.03 -0.60
CA SER A 114 -15.40 -14.11 -0.08
C SER A 114 -14.62 -12.81 -0.27
N VAL A 115 -14.76 -12.19 -1.43
CA VAL A 115 -14.11 -10.91 -1.73
C VAL A 115 -14.63 -9.80 -0.81
N ALA A 116 -15.96 -9.73 -0.61
CA ALA A 116 -16.57 -8.77 0.30
C ALA A 116 -16.14 -9.01 1.76
N ALA A 117 -16.13 -10.26 2.22
CA ALA A 117 -15.69 -10.62 3.56
C ALA A 117 -14.21 -10.26 3.80
N ALA A 118 -13.33 -10.58 2.83
CA ALA A 118 -11.92 -10.21 2.89
C ALA A 118 -11.72 -8.68 2.90
N GLY A 119 -12.50 -7.93 2.09
CA GLY A 119 -12.47 -6.47 2.06
C GLY A 119 -12.87 -5.85 3.38
N LEU A 120 -13.97 -6.31 3.99
CA LEU A 120 -14.43 -5.85 5.30
C LEU A 120 -13.43 -6.20 6.41
N SER A 121 -12.87 -7.41 6.36
CA SER A 121 -11.85 -7.84 7.32
C SER A 121 -10.57 -7.00 7.18
N ALA A 122 -10.11 -6.75 5.95
CA ALA A 122 -8.95 -5.90 5.69
C ALA A 122 -9.20 -4.46 6.19
N ALA A 123 -10.39 -3.90 5.93
CA ALA A 123 -10.75 -2.57 6.39
C ALA A 123 -10.79 -2.49 7.92
N SER A 124 -11.29 -3.52 8.61
CA SER A 124 -11.34 -3.59 10.07
C SER A 124 -9.94 -3.69 10.68
N VAL A 125 -9.09 -4.58 10.17
CA VAL A 125 -7.71 -4.75 10.66
C VAL A 125 -6.88 -3.49 10.38
N PHE A 126 -6.97 -2.96 9.16
CA PHE A 126 -6.28 -1.72 8.77
C PHE A 126 -6.75 -0.54 9.61
N GLY A 127 -8.06 -0.36 9.78
CA GLY A 127 -8.63 0.73 10.58
C GLY A 127 -8.19 0.67 12.05
N GLY A 128 -8.20 -0.52 12.65
CA GLY A 128 -7.69 -0.73 14.01
C GLY A 128 -6.20 -0.43 14.15
N ALA A 129 -5.38 -0.90 13.20
CA ALA A 129 -3.95 -0.63 13.17
C ALA A 129 -3.64 0.85 12.92
N ALA A 130 -4.36 1.50 12.01
CA ALA A 130 -4.24 2.92 11.72
C ALA A 130 -4.62 3.77 12.94
N PHE A 131 -5.72 3.45 13.61
CA PHE A 131 -6.12 4.09 14.85
C PHE A 131 -5.04 3.93 15.93
N TYR A 132 -4.54 2.72 16.15
CA TYR A 132 -3.46 2.50 17.10
C TYR A 132 -2.21 3.32 16.75
N GLY A 133 -1.78 3.34 15.49
CA GLY A 133 -0.65 4.13 15.02
C GLY A 133 -0.83 5.63 15.25
N ALA A 134 -2.07 6.13 15.10
CA ALA A 134 -2.39 7.53 15.31
C ALA A 134 -2.38 7.96 16.79
N VAL A 135 -2.80 7.09 17.72
CA VAL A 135 -2.96 7.47 19.13
C VAL A 135 -1.81 7.00 20.03
N THR A 136 -1.02 6.03 19.60
CA THR A 136 0.04 5.46 20.43
C THR A 136 1.15 6.46 20.73
N LYS A 137 1.56 6.53 22.01
CA LYS A 137 2.70 7.33 22.47
C LYS A 137 4.03 6.57 22.33
N ARG A 138 3.98 5.25 22.10
CA ARG A 138 5.19 4.44 21.90
C ARG A 138 5.80 4.78 20.54
N ASP A 139 7.12 4.83 20.49
CA ASP A 139 7.83 4.97 19.22
C ASP A 139 7.86 3.62 18.49
N LEU A 140 7.25 3.59 17.29
CA LEU A 140 7.19 2.39 16.47
C LEU A 140 8.37 2.28 15.50
N THR A 141 9.34 3.19 15.52
CA THR A 141 10.44 3.23 14.55
C THR A 141 11.27 1.93 14.57
N SER A 142 11.61 1.41 15.75
CA SER A 142 12.36 0.15 15.87
C SER A 142 11.55 -1.04 15.35
N ILE A 143 10.26 -1.10 15.70
CA ILE A 143 9.36 -2.16 15.23
C ILE A 143 9.21 -2.07 13.71
N GLY A 144 9.07 -0.87 13.16
CA GLY A 144 8.98 -0.65 11.72
C GLY A 144 10.21 -1.17 10.97
N ALA A 145 11.41 -1.00 11.51
CA ALA A 145 12.63 -1.54 10.92
C ALA A 145 12.62 -3.08 10.87
N TYR A 146 12.21 -3.76 11.93
CA TYR A 146 12.07 -5.23 11.95
C TYR A 146 10.99 -5.70 10.99
N LEU A 147 9.83 -5.01 10.94
CA LEU A 147 8.75 -5.35 10.01
C LEU A 147 9.17 -5.17 8.55
N PHE A 148 9.97 -4.16 8.25
CA PHE A 148 10.51 -3.96 6.90
C PHE A 148 11.48 -5.08 6.50
N MET A 149 12.35 -5.54 7.41
CA MET A 149 13.19 -6.72 7.17
C MET A 149 12.35 -7.98 6.98
N ALA A 150 11.30 -8.16 7.80
CA ALA A 150 10.37 -9.27 7.66
C ALA A 150 9.59 -9.22 6.34
N LEU A 151 9.23 -8.02 5.85
CA LEU A 151 8.62 -7.83 4.53
C LEU A 151 9.54 -8.29 3.40
N ILE A 152 10.84 -7.95 3.46
CA ILE A 152 11.82 -8.45 2.47
C ILE A 152 11.86 -9.98 2.49
N GLY A 153 11.92 -10.59 3.67
CA GLY A 153 11.87 -12.04 3.82
C GLY A 153 10.59 -12.65 3.26
N LEU A 154 9.43 -12.01 3.49
CA LEU A 154 8.13 -12.42 2.96
C LEU A 154 8.12 -12.39 1.42
N ILE A 155 8.67 -11.35 0.81
CA ILE A 155 8.78 -11.22 -0.65
C ILE A 155 9.64 -12.36 -1.19
N VAL A 156 10.82 -12.59 -0.63
CA VAL A 156 11.71 -13.68 -1.04
C VAL A 156 11.01 -15.04 -0.89
N ALA A 157 10.35 -15.31 0.24
CA ALA A 157 9.61 -16.53 0.48
C ALA A 157 8.48 -16.73 -0.55
N SER A 158 7.79 -15.64 -0.91
CA SER A 158 6.74 -15.67 -1.94
C SER A 158 7.30 -16.04 -3.31
N PHE A 159 8.46 -15.48 -3.70
CA PHE A 159 9.14 -15.81 -4.95
C PHE A 159 9.65 -17.26 -4.95
N VAL A 160 10.23 -17.74 -3.85
CA VAL A 160 10.66 -19.13 -3.72
C VAL A 160 9.46 -20.07 -3.89
N ASN A 161 8.32 -19.75 -3.28
CA ASN A 161 7.13 -20.55 -3.46
C ASN A 161 6.60 -20.52 -4.89
N LEU A 162 6.61 -19.35 -5.53
CA LEU A 162 6.13 -19.19 -6.91
C LEU A 162 6.98 -19.97 -7.92
N ILE A 163 8.30 -20.02 -7.74
CA ILE A 163 9.24 -20.58 -8.72
C ILE A 163 9.57 -22.04 -8.42
N LEU A 164 9.71 -22.42 -7.14
CA LEU A 164 10.26 -23.70 -6.73
C LEU A 164 9.23 -24.62 -6.06
N LEU A 165 8.50 -24.13 -5.05
CA LEU A 165 7.71 -25.00 -4.20
C LEU A 165 6.29 -25.28 -4.75
N HIS A 166 5.67 -24.28 -5.37
CA HIS A 166 4.28 -24.31 -5.88
C HIS A 166 3.27 -24.84 -4.84
N SER A 167 3.56 -24.64 -3.53
CA SER A 167 2.80 -25.19 -2.43
C SER A 167 1.69 -24.24 -1.97
N SER A 168 0.44 -24.71 -2.01
CA SER A 168 -0.72 -23.97 -1.51
C SER A 168 -0.66 -23.80 0.01
N THR A 169 -0.20 -24.81 0.75
CA THR A 169 -0.02 -24.76 2.21
C THR A 169 1.02 -23.69 2.59
N PHE A 170 2.15 -23.67 1.88
CA PHE A 170 3.17 -22.65 2.11
C PHE A 170 2.63 -21.24 1.80
N SER A 171 1.88 -21.08 0.71
CA SER A 171 1.18 -19.82 0.37
C SER A 171 0.25 -19.36 1.49
N LEU A 172 -0.45 -20.28 2.15
CA LEU A 172 -1.34 -19.98 3.27
C LEU A 172 -0.55 -19.47 4.49
N ILE A 173 0.57 -20.14 4.83
CA ILE A 173 1.47 -19.70 5.91
C ILE A 173 2.00 -18.30 5.63
N VAL A 174 2.49 -18.05 4.42
CA VAL A 174 2.96 -16.73 3.97
C VAL A 174 1.86 -15.67 4.13
N SER A 175 0.60 -16.02 3.85
CA SER A 175 -0.53 -15.10 4.02
C SER A 175 -0.81 -14.75 5.48
N PHE A 176 -0.72 -15.70 6.42
CA PHE A 176 -0.84 -15.40 7.85
C PHE A 176 0.28 -14.47 8.34
N VAL A 177 1.52 -14.73 7.91
CA VAL A 177 2.67 -13.87 8.23
C VAL A 177 2.48 -12.47 7.62
N ALA A 178 1.97 -12.39 6.39
CA ALA A 178 1.67 -11.12 5.71
C ALA A 178 0.66 -10.27 6.51
N VAL A 179 -0.42 -10.88 7.04
CA VAL A 179 -1.40 -10.15 7.85
C VAL A 179 -0.73 -9.50 9.06
N ILE A 180 0.15 -10.21 9.76
CA ILE A 180 0.87 -9.67 10.93
C ILE A 180 1.79 -8.52 10.51
N ILE A 181 2.59 -8.71 9.46
CA ILE A 181 3.55 -7.71 8.98
C ILE A 181 2.82 -6.44 8.53
N PHE A 182 1.80 -6.55 7.65
CA PHE A 182 1.12 -5.38 7.12
C PHE A 182 0.24 -4.67 8.15
N THR A 183 -0.31 -5.39 9.14
CA THR A 183 -0.97 -4.76 10.29
C THR A 183 0.00 -3.89 11.07
N GLY A 184 1.18 -4.38 11.37
CA GLY A 184 2.22 -3.61 12.07
C GLY A 184 2.75 -2.44 11.24
N LEU A 185 2.99 -2.65 9.92
CA LEU A 185 3.43 -1.60 8.99
C LEU A 185 2.38 -0.49 8.87
N THR A 186 1.08 -0.82 8.84
CA THR A 186 0.00 0.18 8.85
C THR A 186 0.12 1.12 10.06
N ALA A 187 0.25 0.57 11.26
CA ALA A 187 0.40 1.39 12.46
C ALA A 187 1.68 2.27 12.40
N TYR A 188 2.78 1.69 11.95
CA TYR A 188 4.05 2.40 11.78
C TYR A 188 3.97 3.52 10.74
N HIS A 189 3.40 3.25 9.55
CA HIS A 189 3.28 4.26 8.51
C HIS A 189 2.36 5.41 8.93
N VAL A 190 1.21 5.13 9.54
CA VAL A 190 0.31 6.17 10.06
C VAL A 190 1.01 7.03 11.10
N GLN A 191 1.75 6.44 12.05
CA GLN A 191 2.52 7.19 13.03
C GLN A 191 3.57 8.10 12.37
N ARG A 192 4.31 7.61 11.37
CA ARG A 192 5.31 8.40 10.63
C ARG A 192 4.71 9.54 9.83
N ILE A 193 3.53 9.32 9.22
CA ILE A 193 2.80 10.38 8.53
C ILE A 193 2.43 11.47 9.55
N GLN A 194 1.83 11.07 10.66
CA GLN A 194 1.36 12.01 11.68
C GLN A 194 2.49 12.80 12.35
N ARG A 195 3.66 12.19 12.50
CA ARG A 195 4.86 12.86 13.03
C ARG A 195 5.51 13.81 12.00
N GLY A 196 5.11 13.76 10.73
CA GLY A 196 5.71 14.51 9.64
C GLY A 196 7.02 13.91 9.12
N ASP A 197 7.43 12.73 9.60
CA ASP A 197 8.68 12.07 9.21
C ASP A 197 8.71 11.77 7.71
N ILE A 198 7.56 11.37 7.13
CA ILE A 198 7.45 11.09 5.69
C ILE A 198 7.57 12.38 4.87
N ALA A 199 6.98 13.49 5.32
CA ALA A 199 7.12 14.79 4.67
C ALA A 199 8.57 15.29 4.73
N ALA A 200 9.20 15.17 5.89
CA ALA A 200 10.61 15.52 6.07
C ALA A 200 11.52 14.74 5.12
N TRP A 201 11.26 13.42 4.99
CA TRP A 201 12.00 12.58 4.08
C TRP A 201 11.70 12.91 2.60
N ALA A 202 10.43 13.14 2.24
CA ALA A 202 10.01 13.43 0.86
C ALA A 202 10.39 14.85 0.40
N GLY A 203 10.64 15.77 1.33
CA GLY A 203 11.06 17.16 1.10
C GLY A 203 9.94 18.17 1.15
N THR A 204 8.67 17.80 0.96
CA THR A 204 7.49 18.68 1.10
C THR A 204 6.31 17.92 1.69
N MET A 205 5.35 18.67 2.26
CA MET A 205 4.11 18.08 2.82
C MET A 205 3.28 17.37 1.74
N GLU A 206 3.19 17.94 0.54
CA GLU A 206 2.44 17.37 -0.58
C GLU A 206 3.05 16.02 -1.02
N LYS A 207 4.37 15.97 -1.21
CA LYS A 207 5.08 14.72 -1.53
C LYS A 207 4.95 13.70 -0.40
N GLY A 208 4.96 14.17 0.85
CA GLY A 208 4.72 13.35 2.03
C GLY A 208 3.34 12.73 2.04
N ALA A 209 2.30 13.50 1.68
CA ALA A 209 0.93 13.01 1.58
C ALA A 209 0.78 11.96 0.47
N VAL A 210 1.37 12.18 -0.70
CA VAL A 210 1.37 11.21 -1.81
C VAL A 210 2.09 9.91 -1.41
N MET A 211 3.28 10.03 -0.82
CA MET A 211 4.04 8.85 -0.38
C MET A 211 3.35 8.12 0.77
N GLY A 212 2.75 8.87 1.71
CA GLY A 212 1.94 8.30 2.78
C GLY A 212 0.73 7.53 2.25
N ALA A 213 0.03 8.10 1.28
CA ALA A 213 -1.08 7.44 0.60
C ALA A 213 -0.65 6.14 -0.07
N PHE A 214 0.47 6.16 -0.78
CA PHE A 214 1.01 4.99 -1.46
C PHE A 214 1.41 3.89 -0.47
N LEU A 215 2.10 4.22 0.63
CA LEU A 215 2.48 3.25 1.66
C LEU A 215 1.26 2.62 2.32
N MET A 216 0.27 3.43 2.75
CA MET A 216 -0.97 2.92 3.34
C MET A 216 -1.79 2.09 2.35
N TYR A 217 -1.80 2.48 1.08
CA TYR A 217 -2.44 1.71 0.01
C TYR A 217 -1.80 0.33 -0.14
N LEU A 218 -0.45 0.25 -0.14
CA LEU A 218 0.27 -1.02 -0.20
C LEU A 218 -0.07 -1.91 1.01
N ASP A 219 -0.10 -1.34 2.21
CA ASP A 219 -0.45 -2.09 3.42
C ASP A 219 -1.87 -2.67 3.31
N PHE A 220 -2.84 -1.85 2.89
CA PHE A 220 -4.23 -2.27 2.74
C PHE A 220 -4.40 -3.38 1.69
N ILE A 221 -3.82 -3.19 0.50
CA ILE A 221 -3.98 -4.13 -0.61
C ILE A 221 -3.34 -5.49 -0.30
N ASN A 222 -2.18 -5.49 0.37
CA ASN A 222 -1.53 -6.73 0.78
C ASN A 222 -2.29 -7.44 1.91
N LEU A 223 -2.83 -6.68 2.88
CA LEU A 223 -3.77 -7.22 3.87
C LEU A 223 -4.98 -7.87 3.20
N PHE A 224 -5.59 -7.16 2.26
CA PHE A 224 -6.75 -7.67 1.51
C PHE A 224 -6.43 -8.99 0.79
N PHE A 225 -5.36 -9.05 0.00
CA PHE A 225 -5.01 -10.29 -0.72
C PHE A 225 -4.60 -11.43 0.22
N ALA A 226 -3.93 -11.13 1.33
CA ALA A 226 -3.59 -12.13 2.33
C ALA A 226 -4.85 -12.71 2.99
N LEU A 227 -5.79 -11.86 3.41
CA LEU A 227 -7.07 -12.28 3.99
C LEU A 227 -7.96 -12.99 2.97
N LEU A 228 -7.98 -12.52 1.71
CA LEU A 228 -8.72 -13.20 0.65
C LEU A 228 -8.19 -14.62 0.41
N ARG A 229 -6.87 -14.83 0.50
CA ARG A 229 -6.29 -16.17 0.39
C ARG A 229 -6.62 -17.07 1.59
N ILE A 230 -6.66 -16.49 2.80
CA ILE A 230 -6.99 -17.24 4.04
C ILE A 230 -8.47 -17.62 4.08
N MET A 231 -9.36 -16.71 3.73
CA MET A 231 -10.81 -16.82 3.92
C MET A 231 -11.56 -17.19 2.64
N GLY A 232 -10.89 -17.08 1.49
CA GLY A 232 -11.56 -17.14 0.20
C GLY A 232 -11.98 -18.56 -0.19
N SER A 233 -13.24 -18.70 -0.56
CA SER A 233 -13.76 -19.90 -1.23
C SER A 233 -13.71 -19.70 -2.75
N SER A 234 -13.15 -20.68 -3.47
CA SER A 234 -13.12 -20.63 -4.93
C SER A 234 -14.52 -20.86 -5.51
N ARG A 235 -14.81 -20.21 -6.63
CA ARG A 235 -15.99 -20.55 -7.45
C ARG A 235 -15.78 -21.96 -8.01
N ARG A 236 -16.69 -22.89 -7.69
CA ARG A 236 -16.76 -24.21 -8.30
C ARG A 236 -17.45 -24.15 -9.64
#